data_db096f12e7b418f46975968f1cc1e26b
#
_entry.id   db096f12e7b418f46975968f1cc1e26b
#
_cell.length_a   1.000
_cell.length_b   1.000
_cell.length_c   1.000
_cell.angle_alpha   90.00
_cell.angle_beta   90.00
_cell.angle_gamma   90.00
#
_symmetry.space_group_name_H-M   'P 1'
#
loop_
_entity.id
_entity.type
_entity.pdbx_description
1 polymer ?
#
loop_
_entity_poly.entity_id
_entity_poly.type
_entity_poly.pdbx_seq_one_letter_code
_entity_poly.pdbx_strand_id
1 'polypeptide(L)'
;MLSRSIGRFMASEVKKVPIPRRGVDYRGKVVLAPMVRSGELPSRLLALHYGADLVWGPETVDKAIIGTTRKVNPVTNTIDWTRIPSFGQKEPPPDAKEAVVFSTHAAKEAGRLIFQVGTADPDLAVQAARLVAGDVAGIDVNAGCPKPFSTHSGMGAQLLRTPDKLCAILEALVATVVPEFEIGVSVKIRLLATPPETEALVRRLVATGITGLTVHCRTTPMRPREPAIRGQLRMVAAICREAGVACLMNGDVDGRDSALRLMDEYGVDGAMIATAAEKNGSCFRAEADGGLAGWREVTEVHTKLAMEVGNKFGNTKYTQNQMIPGKRETLQLLIKAKSYTQLCRALGHDALLEKARETDLYLDLSPDGEKVSKKAKKRANASALAAGGNTGQDRVNQAVKTMSARGVQKPAELPQAAVALPT
;
A
#
# COMPACT_ATOMS: atom_id res chain seq x y z
N MET A 1 -42.51 -24.46 -46.73
CA MET A 1 -41.10 -24.07 -46.51
C MET A 1 -41.11 -22.75 -45.80
N LEU A 2 -40.96 -22.74 -44.45
CA LEU A 2 -40.91 -21.54 -43.62
C LEU A 2 -39.45 -21.39 -43.16
N SER A 3 -38.73 -20.43 -43.79
CA SER A 3 -37.37 -20.03 -43.39
C SER A 3 -37.45 -19.27 -42.06
N ARG A 4 -36.94 -19.87 -40.99
CA ARG A 4 -36.71 -19.18 -39.70
C ARG A 4 -35.40 -18.38 -39.83
N SER A 5 -35.53 -17.06 -40.03
CA SER A 5 -34.42 -16.13 -39.83
C SER A 5 -34.04 -16.08 -38.36
N ILE A 6 -32.89 -16.68 -38.01
CA ILE A 6 -32.27 -16.56 -36.69
C ILE A 6 -31.59 -15.18 -36.68
N GLY A 7 -32.24 -14.23 -36.07
CA GLY A 7 -31.65 -12.92 -35.77
C GLY A 7 -30.42 -13.09 -34.89
N ARG A 8 -29.26 -12.87 -35.46
CA ARG A 8 -27.98 -12.77 -34.73
C ARG A 8 -28.05 -11.54 -33.87
N PHE A 9 -28.33 -11.70 -32.57
CA PHE A 9 -28.11 -10.64 -31.59
C PHE A 9 -26.63 -10.28 -31.65
N MET A 10 -26.30 -9.15 -32.28
CA MET A 10 -25.00 -8.51 -32.17
C MET A 10 -24.83 -8.13 -30.71
N ALA A 11 -23.97 -8.85 -29.97
CA ALA A 11 -23.51 -8.39 -28.67
C ALA A 11 -22.86 -7.03 -28.90
N SER A 12 -23.46 -5.98 -28.36
CA SER A 12 -22.86 -4.64 -28.38
C SER A 12 -21.47 -4.76 -27.73
N GLU A 13 -20.43 -4.43 -28.49
CA GLU A 13 -19.08 -4.35 -27.93
C GLU A 13 -19.11 -3.43 -26.72
N VAL A 14 -18.85 -4.00 -25.55
CA VAL A 14 -18.77 -3.24 -24.31
C VAL A 14 -17.60 -2.27 -24.45
N LYS A 15 -17.89 -0.98 -24.51
CA LYS A 15 -16.88 0.07 -24.61
C LYS A 15 -16.06 0.07 -23.32
N LYS A 16 -14.90 -0.57 -23.34
CA LYS A 16 -14.00 -0.60 -22.19
C LYS A 16 -13.39 0.77 -21.96
N VAL A 17 -13.31 1.21 -20.71
CA VAL A 17 -12.50 2.38 -20.35
C VAL A 17 -11.05 2.01 -20.69
N PRO A 18 -10.35 2.82 -21.51
CA PRO A 18 -8.97 2.50 -21.90
C PRO A 18 -8.07 2.45 -20.66
N ILE A 19 -7.24 1.40 -20.61
CA ILE A 19 -6.21 1.32 -19.56
C ILE A 19 -5.06 2.24 -20.01
N PRO A 20 -4.70 3.24 -19.19
CA PRO A 20 -3.58 4.12 -19.51
C PRO A 20 -2.28 3.32 -19.62
N ARG A 21 -1.32 3.81 -20.41
CA ARG A 21 -0.09 3.10 -20.80
C ARG A 21 0.74 2.58 -19.60
N ARG A 22 0.81 3.35 -18.50
CA ARG A 22 1.49 2.97 -17.26
C ARG A 22 0.53 2.46 -16.19
N GLY A 23 -0.77 2.46 -16.50
CA GLY A 23 -1.81 1.96 -15.62
C GLY A 23 -1.86 0.44 -15.55
N VAL A 24 -2.78 -0.06 -14.74
CA VAL A 24 -2.98 -1.49 -14.52
C VAL A 24 -4.37 -1.94 -14.96
N ASP A 25 -4.47 -3.14 -15.49
CA ASP A 25 -5.74 -3.84 -15.62
C ASP A 25 -6.02 -4.61 -14.33
N TYR A 26 -7.11 -4.29 -13.68
CA TYR A 26 -7.53 -4.96 -12.45
C TYR A 26 -8.21 -6.32 -12.67
N ARG A 27 -8.51 -6.68 -13.94
CA ARG A 27 -9.21 -7.93 -14.28
C ARG A 27 -8.30 -9.13 -14.07
N GLY A 28 -8.86 -10.20 -13.49
CA GLY A 28 -8.14 -11.41 -13.14
C GLY A 28 -7.17 -11.27 -11.97
N LYS A 29 -7.25 -10.19 -11.17
CA LYS A 29 -6.26 -9.87 -10.13
C LYS A 29 -6.75 -10.19 -8.73
N VAL A 30 -5.87 -10.82 -7.93
CA VAL A 30 -6.03 -10.98 -6.48
C VAL A 30 -5.06 -10.04 -5.78
N VAL A 31 -5.59 -9.07 -5.03
CA VAL A 31 -4.85 -7.89 -4.62
C VAL A 31 -4.86 -7.65 -3.11
N LEU A 32 -3.79 -7.00 -2.59
CA LEU A 32 -3.73 -6.58 -1.19
C LEU A 32 -4.55 -5.30 -0.96
N ALA A 33 -5.41 -5.31 0.05
CA ALA A 33 -6.20 -4.16 0.45
C ALA A 33 -5.36 -3.04 1.09
N PRO A 34 -5.79 -1.77 0.97
CA PRO A 34 -5.23 -0.68 1.77
C PRO A 34 -5.55 -0.89 3.25
N MET A 35 -4.52 -0.88 4.09
CA MET A 35 -4.64 -1.08 5.54
C MET A 35 -3.73 -0.13 6.30
N VAL A 36 -4.32 0.77 7.08
CA VAL A 36 -3.55 1.70 7.91
C VAL A 36 -2.73 0.93 8.95
N ARG A 37 -1.43 1.21 9.05
CA ARG A 37 -0.39 0.55 9.84
C ARG A 37 0.03 -0.84 9.36
N SER A 38 -0.89 -1.67 8.88
CA SER A 38 -0.57 -3.04 8.40
C SER A 38 -0.20 -3.07 6.91
N GLY A 39 -0.49 -2.02 6.13
CA GLY A 39 -0.21 -1.93 4.70
C GLY A 39 1.07 -1.16 4.36
N GLU A 40 1.98 -0.99 5.30
CA GLU A 40 3.27 -0.36 5.07
C GLU A 40 4.16 -1.19 4.12
N LEU A 41 5.23 -0.59 3.60
CA LEU A 41 6.06 -1.18 2.55
C LEU A 41 6.46 -2.66 2.80
N PRO A 42 6.91 -3.10 3.98
CA PRO A 42 7.27 -4.51 4.18
C PRO A 42 6.10 -5.47 3.99
N SER A 43 4.89 -5.08 4.40
CA SER A 43 3.70 -5.92 4.25
C SER A 43 3.26 -6.03 2.79
N ARG A 44 3.41 -4.95 2.01
CA ARG A 44 3.15 -4.97 0.57
C ARG A 44 4.15 -5.85 -0.16
N LEU A 45 5.44 -5.75 0.19
CA LEU A 45 6.49 -6.62 -0.34
C LEU A 45 6.27 -8.09 0.04
N LEU A 46 5.79 -8.36 1.25
CA LEU A 46 5.41 -9.70 1.70
C LEU A 46 4.26 -10.28 0.85
N ALA A 47 3.22 -9.48 0.61
CA ALA A 47 2.11 -9.90 -0.24
C ALA A 47 2.58 -10.20 -1.68
N LEU A 48 3.44 -9.34 -2.25
CA LEU A 48 4.03 -9.56 -3.58
C LEU A 48 4.94 -10.80 -3.61
N HIS A 49 5.69 -11.06 -2.54
CA HIS A 49 6.53 -12.26 -2.40
C HIS A 49 5.71 -13.55 -2.49
N TYR A 50 4.51 -13.55 -1.92
CA TYR A 50 3.61 -14.69 -1.93
C TYR A 50 2.58 -14.67 -3.05
N GLY A 51 2.73 -13.78 -4.05
CA GLY A 51 1.95 -13.87 -5.29
C GLY A 51 0.78 -12.91 -5.40
N ALA A 52 0.66 -11.86 -4.56
CA ALA A 52 -0.29 -10.78 -4.82
C ALA A 52 0.00 -10.15 -6.19
N ASP A 53 -1.03 -9.96 -7.00
CA ASP A 53 -0.89 -9.37 -8.34
C ASP A 53 -0.63 -7.86 -8.24
N LEU A 54 -1.36 -7.17 -7.35
CA LEU A 54 -1.23 -5.74 -7.06
C LEU A 54 -1.32 -5.51 -5.56
N VAL A 55 -0.77 -4.39 -5.11
CA VAL A 55 -0.82 -3.97 -3.71
C VAL A 55 -1.29 -2.52 -3.60
N TRP A 56 -2.14 -2.26 -2.60
CA TRP A 56 -2.53 -0.91 -2.22
C TRP A 56 -1.65 -0.41 -1.07
N GLY A 57 -1.19 0.84 -1.18
CA GLY A 57 -0.64 1.57 -0.05
C GLY A 57 -1.71 1.82 1.03
N PRO A 58 -1.31 2.09 2.29
CA PRO A 58 -2.26 2.52 3.30
C PRO A 58 -2.93 3.83 2.89
N GLU A 59 -4.17 4.07 3.36
CA GLU A 59 -4.81 5.38 3.20
C GLU A 59 -3.86 6.48 3.68
N THR A 60 -3.45 7.34 2.75
CA THR A 60 -2.63 8.52 3.04
C THR A 60 -3.48 9.75 2.86
N VAL A 61 -3.63 10.55 3.95
CA VAL A 61 -4.42 11.79 3.91
C VAL A 61 -3.72 12.81 3.01
N ASP A 62 -4.48 13.51 2.16
CA ASP A 62 -3.99 14.54 1.25
C ASP A 62 -3.06 15.56 1.94
N LYS A 63 -3.50 16.15 3.05
CA LYS A 63 -2.71 17.11 3.85
C LYS A 63 -1.47 16.51 4.52
N ALA A 64 -1.38 15.18 4.61
CA ALA A 64 -0.19 14.52 5.13
C ALA A 64 0.90 14.42 4.06
N ILE A 65 0.53 14.09 2.82
CA ILE A 65 1.48 13.94 1.71
C ILE A 65 1.84 15.29 1.07
N ILE A 66 0.89 16.25 1.02
CA ILE A 66 1.16 17.62 0.54
C ILE A 66 2.20 18.28 1.44
N GLY A 67 3.23 18.88 0.83
CA GLY A 67 4.35 19.50 1.54
C GLY A 67 5.45 18.51 1.96
N THR A 68 5.39 17.27 1.50
CA THR A 68 6.53 16.33 1.62
C THR A 68 7.56 16.56 0.51
N THR A 69 8.79 16.16 0.78
CA THR A 69 9.87 16.08 -0.21
C THR A 69 10.07 14.61 -0.62
N ARG A 70 10.06 14.34 -1.92
CA ARG A 70 10.42 13.04 -2.49
C ARG A 70 11.92 12.83 -2.44
N LYS A 71 12.37 11.75 -1.81
CA LYS A 71 13.80 11.41 -1.67
C LYS A 71 14.04 9.96 -2.08
N VAL A 72 15.12 9.73 -2.83
CA VAL A 72 15.61 8.37 -3.12
C VAL A 72 16.61 8.00 -2.04
N ASN A 73 16.37 6.89 -1.36
CA ASN A 73 17.28 6.36 -0.34
C ASN A 73 18.23 5.32 -1.00
N PRO A 74 19.52 5.64 -1.16
CA PRO A 74 20.45 4.75 -1.84
C PRO A 74 20.81 3.50 -1.03
N VAL A 75 20.55 3.50 0.29
CA VAL A 75 20.85 2.37 1.18
C VAL A 75 19.77 1.29 1.08
N THR A 76 18.50 1.71 1.04
CA THR A 76 17.34 0.81 1.04
C THR A 76 16.70 0.66 -0.35
N ASN A 77 17.14 1.45 -1.34
CA ASN A 77 16.53 1.57 -2.66
C ASN A 77 15.03 1.94 -2.60
N THR A 78 14.63 2.66 -1.55
CA THR A 78 13.27 3.18 -1.41
C THR A 78 13.16 4.60 -1.96
N ILE A 79 11.94 4.96 -2.32
CA ILE A 79 11.55 6.33 -2.59
C ILE A 79 10.66 6.74 -1.42
N ASP A 80 11.09 7.74 -0.67
CA ASP A 80 10.46 8.17 0.56
C ASP A 80 9.92 9.59 0.40
N TRP A 81 8.67 9.82 0.78
CA TRP A 81 8.08 11.16 0.94
C TRP A 81 8.20 11.56 2.39
N THR A 82 9.04 12.55 2.64
CA THR A 82 9.41 12.97 3.99
C THR A 82 9.02 14.41 4.26
N ARG A 83 8.70 14.71 5.50
CA ARG A 83 8.48 16.07 6.00
C ARG A 83 8.83 16.18 7.48
N ILE A 84 9.13 17.39 7.94
CA ILE A 84 9.18 17.68 9.37
C ILE A 84 7.74 17.59 9.92
N PRO A 85 7.49 16.77 10.98
CA PRO A 85 6.18 16.69 11.62
C PRO A 85 5.71 18.06 12.10
N SER A 86 4.40 18.26 12.10
CA SER A 86 3.82 19.48 12.69
C SER A 86 3.99 19.48 14.22
N PHE A 87 4.40 20.59 14.77
CA PHE A 87 4.48 20.84 16.22
C PHE A 87 3.33 21.75 16.71
N GLY A 88 2.23 21.79 15.95
CA GLY A 88 1.10 22.66 16.21
C GLY A 88 1.45 24.12 15.95
N GLN A 89 1.24 25.00 16.94
CA GLN A 89 1.60 26.43 16.84
C GLN A 89 3.08 26.72 17.17
N LYS A 90 3.87 25.69 17.56
CA LYS A 90 5.29 25.86 17.89
C LYS A 90 6.14 25.65 16.66
N GLU A 91 7.21 26.43 16.53
CA GLU A 91 8.23 26.16 15.53
C GLU A 91 8.91 24.81 15.78
N PRO A 92 9.26 24.08 14.71
CA PRO A 92 10.03 22.85 14.86
C PRO A 92 11.36 23.12 15.60
N PRO A 93 11.76 22.22 16.53
CA PRO A 93 13.09 22.35 17.12
C PRO A 93 14.19 22.30 16.05
N PRO A 94 15.35 22.95 16.24
CA PRO A 94 16.43 22.98 15.24
C PRO A 94 16.96 21.59 14.86
N ASP A 95 16.79 20.59 15.74
CA ASP A 95 17.17 19.19 15.55
C ASP A 95 15.97 18.30 15.16
N ALA A 96 14.86 18.89 14.73
CA ALA A 96 13.68 18.13 14.29
C ALA A 96 14.03 17.21 13.14
N LYS A 97 13.81 15.91 13.33
CA LYS A 97 14.03 14.90 12.31
C LYS A 97 12.82 14.81 11.40
N GLU A 98 13.06 14.68 10.09
CA GLU A 98 12.00 14.36 9.14
C GLU A 98 11.37 13.01 9.43
N ALA A 99 10.09 12.89 9.15
CA ALA A 99 9.34 11.65 9.22
C ALA A 99 8.91 11.22 7.82
N VAL A 100 9.05 9.94 7.54
CA VAL A 100 8.51 9.33 6.33
C VAL A 100 6.99 9.27 6.48
N VAL A 101 6.28 9.85 5.50
CA VAL A 101 4.82 9.82 5.35
C VAL A 101 4.39 8.64 4.50
N PHE A 102 5.07 8.43 3.38
CA PHE A 102 4.86 7.32 2.46
C PHE A 102 6.19 6.84 1.91
N SER A 103 6.28 5.56 1.60
CA SER A 103 7.47 4.95 1.04
C SER A 103 7.11 3.87 0.02
N THR A 104 7.89 3.75 -1.06
CA THR A 104 7.79 2.65 -2.04
C THR A 104 9.18 2.13 -2.41
N HIS A 105 9.23 0.92 -2.94
CA HIS A 105 10.46 0.34 -3.48
C HIS A 105 10.36 0.27 -5.01
N ALA A 106 11.07 1.17 -5.70
CA ALA A 106 10.95 1.39 -7.14
C ALA A 106 10.96 0.12 -7.99
N ALA A 107 11.86 -0.83 -7.71
CA ALA A 107 11.97 -2.07 -8.48
C ALA A 107 10.96 -3.14 -8.05
N LYS A 108 10.75 -3.32 -6.74
CA LYS A 108 9.90 -4.42 -6.22
C LYS A 108 8.41 -4.14 -6.39
N GLU A 109 8.00 -2.88 -6.36
CA GLU A 109 6.61 -2.45 -6.54
C GLU A 109 6.31 -1.88 -7.95
N ALA A 110 7.29 -1.88 -8.86
CA ALA A 110 7.14 -1.34 -10.21
C ALA A 110 5.90 -1.90 -10.93
N GLY A 111 5.02 -1.02 -11.39
CA GLY A 111 3.79 -1.38 -12.10
C GLY A 111 2.74 -2.12 -11.27
N ARG A 112 2.90 -2.23 -9.94
CA ARG A 112 2.02 -3.03 -9.07
C ARG A 112 1.49 -2.29 -7.84
N LEU A 113 1.93 -1.06 -7.59
CA LEU A 113 1.52 -0.27 -6.43
C LEU A 113 0.40 0.69 -6.80
N ILE A 114 -0.70 0.64 -6.05
CA ILE A 114 -1.78 1.62 -6.10
C ILE A 114 -1.70 2.50 -4.85
N PHE A 115 -1.61 3.82 -5.04
CA PHE A 115 -1.62 4.78 -3.94
C PHE A 115 -3.06 5.13 -3.57
N GLN A 116 -3.44 4.92 -2.32
CA GLN A 116 -4.76 5.32 -1.84
C GLN A 116 -4.71 6.66 -1.12
N VAL A 117 -5.49 7.62 -1.62
CA VAL A 117 -5.65 8.93 -1.02
C VAL A 117 -6.93 9.03 -0.19
N GLY A 118 -6.82 9.59 1.01
CA GLY A 118 -7.94 10.07 1.82
C GLY A 118 -8.09 11.58 1.62
N THR A 119 -9.19 12.01 1.04
CA THR A 119 -9.45 13.42 0.72
C THR A 119 -10.94 13.73 0.76
N ALA A 120 -11.30 14.99 0.91
CA ALA A 120 -12.66 15.51 0.80
C ALA A 120 -12.73 16.74 -0.13
N ASP A 121 -11.67 16.98 -0.89
CA ASP A 121 -11.50 18.18 -1.73
C ASP A 121 -10.83 17.79 -3.05
N PRO A 122 -11.39 18.17 -4.22
CA PRO A 122 -10.84 17.83 -5.54
C PRO A 122 -9.44 18.41 -5.78
N ASP A 123 -9.18 19.64 -5.36
CA ASP A 123 -7.90 20.30 -5.60
C ASP A 123 -6.79 19.69 -4.74
N LEU A 124 -7.09 19.36 -3.47
CA LEU A 124 -6.17 18.65 -2.59
C LEU A 124 -5.91 17.21 -3.09
N ALA A 125 -6.92 16.55 -3.64
CA ALA A 125 -6.77 15.24 -4.27
C ALA A 125 -5.75 15.27 -5.41
N VAL A 126 -5.88 16.25 -6.32
CA VAL A 126 -4.97 16.45 -7.45
C VAL A 126 -3.55 16.78 -6.99
N GLN A 127 -3.42 17.71 -6.02
CA GLN A 127 -2.11 18.06 -5.46
C GLN A 127 -1.41 16.85 -4.83
N ALA A 128 -2.13 16.05 -4.05
CA ALA A 128 -1.60 14.84 -3.43
C ALA A 128 -1.19 13.78 -4.49
N ALA A 129 -2.05 13.57 -5.50
CA ALA A 129 -1.78 12.60 -6.56
C ALA A 129 -0.54 12.96 -7.37
N ARG A 130 -0.35 14.23 -7.75
CA ARG A 130 0.82 14.70 -8.52
C ARG A 130 2.15 14.41 -7.83
N LEU A 131 2.19 14.41 -6.50
CA LEU A 131 3.42 14.12 -5.74
C LEU A 131 3.89 12.67 -5.90
N VAL A 132 2.97 11.73 -6.13
CA VAL A 132 3.28 10.30 -6.12
C VAL A 132 3.06 9.59 -7.47
N ALA A 133 2.29 10.18 -8.37
CA ALA A 133 1.84 9.54 -9.62
C ALA A 133 2.98 9.07 -10.54
N GLY A 134 4.15 9.70 -10.45
CA GLY A 134 5.35 9.27 -11.18
C GLY A 134 5.91 7.90 -10.72
N ASP A 135 5.61 7.48 -9.50
CA ASP A 135 6.21 6.31 -8.84
C ASP A 135 5.20 5.18 -8.53
N VAL A 136 3.95 5.33 -8.95
CA VAL A 136 2.87 4.35 -8.72
C VAL A 136 2.17 3.96 -10.02
N ALA A 137 1.38 2.91 -9.98
CA ALA A 137 0.66 2.37 -11.15
C ALA A 137 -0.82 2.81 -11.20
N GLY A 138 -1.30 3.47 -10.16
CA GLY A 138 -2.67 4.02 -10.10
C GLY A 138 -2.90 4.82 -8.82
N ILE A 139 -3.94 5.66 -8.86
CA ILE A 139 -4.45 6.41 -7.72
C ILE A 139 -5.81 5.84 -7.35
N ASP A 140 -6.04 5.59 -6.07
CA ASP A 140 -7.32 5.11 -5.54
C ASP A 140 -7.89 6.10 -4.52
N VAL A 141 -9.19 6.36 -4.57
CA VAL A 141 -9.87 7.23 -3.60
C VAL A 141 -10.53 6.39 -2.51
N ASN A 142 -10.22 6.68 -1.25
CA ASN A 142 -10.90 6.03 -0.14
C ASN A 142 -12.30 6.66 0.08
N ALA A 143 -13.34 5.92 -0.27
CA ALA A 143 -14.73 6.27 0.05
C ALA A 143 -15.41 5.19 0.93
N GLY A 144 -14.64 4.43 1.70
CA GLY A 144 -15.17 3.31 2.49
C GLY A 144 -14.73 3.27 3.96
N CYS A 145 -13.76 4.07 4.39
CA CYS A 145 -13.26 4.06 5.77
C CYS A 145 -14.30 4.67 6.74
N PRO A 146 -14.80 3.90 7.74
CA PRO A 146 -15.78 4.41 8.70
C PRO A 146 -15.12 5.00 9.95
N LYS A 147 -13.78 5.04 10.03
CA LYS A 147 -13.07 5.50 11.22
C LYS A 147 -13.20 7.01 11.42
N PRO A 148 -13.30 7.50 12.68
CA PRO A 148 -13.50 8.92 12.99
C PRO A 148 -12.48 9.86 12.34
N PHE A 149 -11.20 9.48 12.30
CA PHE A 149 -10.15 10.33 11.70
C PHE A 149 -10.41 10.64 10.21
N SER A 150 -11.06 9.72 9.49
CA SER A 150 -11.43 9.89 8.09
C SER A 150 -12.78 10.61 7.97
N THR A 151 -13.82 10.12 8.67
CA THR A 151 -15.19 10.65 8.51
C THR A 151 -15.38 12.05 9.10
N HIS A 152 -14.74 12.40 10.21
CA HIS A 152 -14.83 13.76 10.78
C HIS A 152 -14.22 14.84 9.88
N SER A 153 -13.29 14.46 9.02
CA SER A 153 -12.71 15.34 8.00
C SER A 153 -13.47 15.34 6.67
N GLY A 154 -14.65 14.71 6.60
CA GLY A 154 -15.47 14.61 5.39
C GLY A 154 -14.99 13.56 4.39
N MET A 155 -13.95 12.77 4.72
CA MET A 155 -13.35 11.73 3.89
C MET A 155 -13.97 10.34 4.15
N GLY A 156 -13.47 9.34 3.45
CA GLY A 156 -13.83 7.95 3.65
C GLY A 156 -15.32 7.71 3.44
N ALA A 157 -15.98 6.96 4.33
CA ALA A 157 -17.39 6.62 4.21
C ALA A 157 -18.34 7.83 4.27
N GLN A 158 -17.88 9.01 4.69
CA GLN A 158 -18.68 10.23 4.63
C GLN A 158 -18.95 10.67 3.18
N LEU A 159 -18.04 10.39 2.25
CA LEU A 159 -18.22 10.69 0.82
C LEU A 159 -19.41 9.93 0.20
N LEU A 160 -19.79 8.78 0.75
CA LEU A 160 -20.96 8.03 0.28
C LEU A 160 -22.27 8.80 0.51
N ARG A 161 -22.30 9.77 1.45
CA ARG A 161 -23.43 10.66 1.72
C ARG A 161 -23.40 11.93 0.87
N THR A 162 -22.29 12.19 0.19
CA THR A 162 -22.08 13.35 -0.68
C THR A 162 -21.59 12.91 -2.05
N PRO A 163 -22.41 12.17 -2.84
CA PRO A 163 -21.98 11.60 -4.12
C PRO A 163 -21.48 12.63 -5.12
N ASP A 164 -22.05 13.85 -5.12
CA ASP A 164 -21.58 14.94 -6.00
C ASP A 164 -20.12 15.30 -5.72
N LYS A 165 -19.76 15.40 -4.46
CA LYS A 165 -18.37 15.66 -4.04
C LYS A 165 -17.45 14.52 -4.44
N LEU A 166 -17.87 13.26 -4.25
CA LEU A 166 -17.07 12.09 -4.62
C LEU A 166 -16.86 12.06 -6.13
N CYS A 167 -17.88 12.30 -6.94
CA CYS A 167 -17.74 12.38 -8.40
C CYS A 167 -16.79 13.51 -8.81
N ALA A 168 -16.93 14.71 -8.23
CA ALA A 168 -16.04 15.83 -8.52
C ALA A 168 -14.56 15.52 -8.20
N ILE A 169 -14.28 14.81 -7.10
CA ILE A 169 -12.92 14.34 -6.77
C ILE A 169 -12.40 13.37 -7.84
N LEU A 170 -13.21 12.39 -8.25
CA LEU A 170 -12.82 11.40 -9.24
C LEU A 170 -12.61 12.03 -10.61
N GLU A 171 -13.51 12.91 -11.05
CA GLU A 171 -13.41 13.64 -12.31
C GLU A 171 -12.15 14.53 -12.36
N ALA A 172 -11.84 15.26 -11.29
CA ALA A 172 -10.64 16.08 -11.20
C ALA A 172 -9.37 15.22 -11.29
N LEU A 173 -9.33 14.08 -10.60
CA LEU A 173 -8.22 13.14 -10.68
C LEU A 173 -8.08 12.52 -12.08
N VAL A 174 -9.18 12.06 -12.68
CA VAL A 174 -9.17 11.47 -14.03
C VAL A 174 -8.69 12.50 -15.06
N ALA A 175 -9.22 13.72 -15.03
CA ALA A 175 -8.83 14.80 -15.94
C ALA A 175 -7.36 15.21 -15.83
N THR A 176 -6.74 14.97 -14.67
CA THR A 176 -5.35 15.37 -14.42
C THR A 176 -4.39 14.19 -14.52
N VAL A 177 -4.64 13.13 -13.75
CA VAL A 177 -3.69 12.02 -13.57
C VAL A 177 -3.54 11.17 -14.83
N VAL A 178 -4.65 10.92 -15.54
CA VAL A 178 -4.62 10.09 -16.76
C VAL A 178 -3.76 10.73 -17.87
N PRO A 179 -3.98 11.99 -18.27
CA PRO A 179 -3.18 12.58 -19.33
C PRO A 179 -1.75 12.95 -18.90
N GLU A 180 -1.52 13.34 -17.63
CA GLU A 180 -0.20 13.80 -17.18
C GLU A 180 0.74 12.64 -16.85
N PHE A 181 0.22 11.53 -16.31
CA PHE A 181 1.04 10.43 -15.78
C PHE A 181 0.76 9.07 -16.41
N GLU A 182 -0.25 8.97 -17.26
CA GLU A 182 -0.64 7.74 -17.96
C GLU A 182 -0.96 6.56 -17.02
N ILE A 183 -1.52 6.85 -15.84
CA ILE A 183 -2.02 5.87 -14.86
C ILE A 183 -3.51 6.05 -14.63
N GLY A 184 -4.19 4.97 -14.18
CA GLY A 184 -5.63 4.98 -13.93
C GLY A 184 -6.00 5.53 -12.55
N VAL A 185 -7.29 5.88 -12.44
CA VAL A 185 -7.93 6.26 -11.18
C VAL A 185 -8.95 5.19 -10.80
N SER A 186 -9.01 4.82 -9.54
CA SER A 186 -10.00 3.89 -8.99
C SER A 186 -10.62 4.45 -7.71
N VAL A 187 -11.69 3.81 -7.24
CA VAL A 187 -12.36 4.17 -5.99
C VAL A 187 -12.71 2.93 -5.19
N LYS A 188 -12.55 2.99 -3.87
CA LYS A 188 -12.95 1.94 -2.95
C LYS A 188 -14.11 2.40 -2.07
N ILE A 189 -15.28 1.73 -2.22
CA ILE A 189 -16.53 2.07 -1.54
C ILE A 189 -16.98 0.96 -0.57
N ARG A 190 -18.06 1.24 0.18
CA ARG A 190 -18.91 0.27 0.87
C ARG A 190 -20.28 0.22 0.22
N LEU A 191 -21.03 -0.84 0.51
CA LEU A 191 -22.44 -0.92 0.18
C LEU A 191 -23.23 0.16 0.91
N LEU A 192 -24.28 0.68 0.27
CA LEU A 192 -25.28 1.49 0.92
C LEU A 192 -26.35 0.61 1.57
N ALA A 193 -27.32 1.23 2.25
CA ALA A 193 -28.31 0.51 3.03
C ALA A 193 -29.21 -0.38 2.14
N THR A 194 -29.52 0.09 0.95
CA THR A 194 -30.40 -0.62 0.00
C THR A 194 -29.71 -0.84 -1.35
N PRO A 195 -30.10 -1.89 -2.11
CA PRO A 195 -29.60 -2.12 -3.46
C PRO A 195 -29.85 -0.95 -4.42
N PRO A 196 -31.03 -0.30 -4.47
CA PRO A 196 -31.25 0.85 -5.36
C PRO A 196 -30.32 2.04 -5.05
N GLU A 197 -30.05 2.31 -3.77
CA GLU A 197 -29.09 3.37 -3.41
C GLU A 197 -27.67 3.03 -3.89
N THR A 198 -27.25 1.78 -3.70
CA THR A 198 -25.94 1.30 -4.18
C THR A 198 -25.87 1.39 -5.70
N GLU A 199 -26.90 0.96 -6.41
CA GLU A 199 -26.99 1.04 -7.86
C GLU A 199 -26.86 2.48 -8.36
N ALA A 200 -27.65 3.40 -7.81
CA ALA A 200 -27.62 4.81 -8.17
C ALA A 200 -26.22 5.43 -7.96
N LEU A 201 -25.57 5.11 -6.84
CA LEU A 201 -24.20 5.56 -6.58
C LEU A 201 -23.22 4.99 -7.60
N VAL A 202 -23.21 3.67 -7.83
CA VAL A 202 -22.25 3.00 -8.71
C VAL A 202 -22.37 3.52 -10.13
N ARG A 203 -23.59 3.70 -10.66
CA ARG A 203 -23.82 4.28 -12.00
C ARG A 203 -23.19 5.66 -12.16
N ARG A 204 -23.23 6.48 -11.12
CA ARG A 204 -22.58 7.80 -11.11
C ARG A 204 -21.06 7.67 -11.09
N LEU A 205 -20.51 6.79 -10.24
CA LEU A 205 -19.07 6.63 -10.11
C LEU A 205 -18.41 6.10 -11.39
N VAL A 206 -19.03 5.10 -12.06
CA VAL A 206 -18.47 4.57 -13.32
C VAL A 206 -18.51 5.58 -14.48
N ALA A 207 -19.37 6.60 -14.40
CA ALA A 207 -19.47 7.67 -15.39
C ALA A 207 -18.32 8.69 -15.28
N THR A 208 -17.56 8.72 -14.17
CA THR A 208 -16.46 9.68 -13.95
C THR A 208 -15.19 9.36 -14.75
N GLY A 209 -15.12 8.22 -15.44
CA GLY A 209 -13.93 7.80 -16.21
C GLY A 209 -12.91 7.00 -15.42
N ILE A 210 -13.24 6.50 -14.22
CA ILE A 210 -12.40 5.61 -13.44
C ILE A 210 -12.16 4.28 -14.16
N THR A 211 -11.01 3.65 -13.91
CA THR A 211 -10.64 2.34 -14.49
C THR A 211 -11.01 1.16 -13.60
N GLY A 212 -11.28 1.40 -12.31
CA GLY A 212 -11.63 0.36 -11.34
C GLY A 212 -12.49 0.85 -10.19
N LEU A 213 -13.35 -0.04 -9.70
CA LEU A 213 -14.21 0.17 -8.54
C LEU A 213 -14.11 -1.04 -7.63
N THR A 214 -13.70 -0.82 -6.36
CA THR A 214 -13.66 -1.87 -5.34
C THR A 214 -14.84 -1.72 -4.38
N VAL A 215 -15.63 -2.78 -4.20
CA VAL A 215 -16.76 -2.81 -3.26
C VAL A 215 -16.41 -3.62 -2.03
N HIS A 216 -16.34 -2.98 -0.86
CA HIS A 216 -16.36 -3.70 0.41
C HIS A 216 -17.80 -4.14 0.71
N CYS A 217 -18.03 -5.44 0.74
CA CYS A 217 -19.35 -6.07 0.89
C CYS A 217 -19.90 -5.95 2.32
N ARG A 218 -19.85 -4.76 2.89
CA ARG A 218 -20.45 -4.35 4.17
C ARG A 218 -20.92 -2.92 4.06
N THR A 219 -21.98 -2.58 4.77
CA THR A 219 -22.43 -1.19 4.95
C THR A 219 -21.54 -0.45 5.95
N THR A 220 -21.62 0.88 6.01
CA THR A 220 -20.76 1.70 6.88
C THR A 220 -20.79 1.31 8.37
N PRO A 221 -21.96 1.01 9.01
CA PRO A 221 -21.99 0.66 10.43
C PRO A 221 -21.44 -0.74 10.73
N MET A 222 -21.38 -1.64 9.74
CA MET A 222 -20.94 -3.03 9.95
C MET A 222 -19.48 -3.12 10.33
N ARG A 223 -19.17 -4.06 11.24
CA ARG A 223 -17.82 -4.35 11.71
C ARG A 223 -17.22 -5.59 11.00
N PRO A 224 -15.90 -5.77 10.98
CA PRO A 224 -15.26 -6.92 10.32
C PRO A 224 -15.74 -8.30 10.81
N ARG A 225 -16.26 -8.41 12.04
CA ARG A 225 -16.80 -9.66 12.61
C ARG A 225 -18.19 -10.05 12.04
N GLU A 226 -18.89 -9.10 11.42
CA GLU A 226 -20.19 -9.35 10.79
C GLU A 226 -19.94 -9.86 9.37
N PRO A 227 -20.65 -10.91 8.92
CA PRO A 227 -20.45 -11.50 7.60
C PRO A 227 -20.59 -10.50 6.45
N ALA A 228 -19.82 -10.66 5.39
CA ALA A 228 -19.94 -9.84 4.18
C ALA A 228 -21.28 -10.11 3.46
N ILE A 229 -21.92 -9.05 2.99
CA ILE A 229 -23.19 -9.10 2.23
C ILE A 229 -22.87 -9.10 0.74
N ARG A 230 -22.97 -10.26 0.08
CA ARG A 230 -22.61 -10.41 -1.34
C ARG A 230 -23.79 -10.30 -2.31
N GLY A 231 -25.03 -10.20 -1.81
CA GLY A 231 -26.24 -10.19 -2.64
C GLY A 231 -26.30 -9.07 -3.69
N GLN A 232 -25.58 -7.96 -3.47
CA GLN A 232 -25.53 -6.84 -4.40
C GLN A 232 -24.39 -6.92 -5.45
N LEU A 233 -23.44 -7.85 -5.29
CA LEU A 233 -22.23 -7.87 -6.12
C LEU A 233 -22.50 -8.09 -7.61
N ARG A 234 -23.42 -9.01 -7.95
CA ARG A 234 -23.76 -9.29 -9.36
C ARG A 234 -24.32 -8.05 -10.06
N MET A 235 -25.16 -7.28 -9.39
CA MET A 235 -25.68 -6.01 -9.88
C MET A 235 -24.57 -4.99 -10.09
N VAL A 236 -23.68 -4.79 -9.11
CA VAL A 236 -22.54 -3.86 -9.22
C VAL A 236 -21.61 -4.28 -10.35
N ALA A 237 -21.27 -5.58 -10.45
CA ALA A 237 -20.42 -6.12 -11.52
C ALA A 237 -21.03 -5.89 -12.91
N ALA A 238 -22.37 -6.04 -13.06
CA ALA A 238 -23.04 -5.77 -14.31
C ALA A 238 -22.92 -4.29 -14.73
N ILE A 239 -23.15 -3.35 -13.81
CA ILE A 239 -23.03 -1.91 -14.07
C ILE A 239 -21.60 -1.54 -14.45
N CYS A 240 -20.62 -2.07 -13.73
CA CYS A 240 -19.20 -1.84 -14.04
C CYS A 240 -18.84 -2.38 -15.44
N ARG A 241 -19.34 -3.56 -15.78
CA ARG A 241 -19.12 -4.18 -17.11
C ARG A 241 -19.74 -3.36 -18.23
N GLU A 242 -20.97 -2.86 -18.05
CA GLU A 242 -21.66 -1.96 -19.01
C GLU A 242 -20.80 -0.71 -19.27
N ALA A 243 -20.17 -0.16 -18.25
CA ALA A 243 -19.31 1.02 -18.34
C ALA A 243 -17.85 0.73 -18.77
N GLY A 244 -17.46 -0.56 -18.85
CA GLY A 244 -16.09 -0.96 -19.13
C GLY A 244 -15.11 -0.74 -17.99
N VAL A 245 -15.60 -0.54 -16.76
CA VAL A 245 -14.84 -0.39 -15.51
C VAL A 245 -14.61 -1.76 -14.85
N ALA A 246 -13.43 -2.01 -14.32
CA ALA A 246 -13.17 -3.26 -13.59
C ALA A 246 -13.82 -3.23 -12.20
N CYS A 247 -14.52 -4.31 -11.83
CA CYS A 247 -15.17 -4.47 -10.53
C CYS A 247 -14.37 -5.42 -9.64
N LEU A 248 -13.91 -4.96 -8.48
CA LEU A 248 -13.25 -5.78 -7.48
C LEU A 248 -14.12 -5.94 -6.24
N MET A 249 -14.19 -7.17 -5.72
CA MET A 249 -14.84 -7.43 -4.45
C MET A 249 -13.86 -7.40 -3.28
N ASN A 250 -14.33 -6.97 -2.11
CA ASN A 250 -13.62 -7.04 -0.84
C ASN A 250 -14.58 -7.43 0.29
N GLY A 251 -14.09 -8.16 1.28
CA GLY A 251 -14.87 -8.65 2.42
C GLY A 251 -14.95 -10.17 2.45
N ASP A 252 -14.39 -10.76 3.52
CA ASP A 252 -14.32 -12.20 3.78
C ASP A 252 -13.77 -12.99 2.59
N VAL A 253 -12.63 -12.54 2.08
CA VAL A 253 -11.81 -13.24 1.09
C VAL A 253 -10.58 -13.75 1.83
N ASP A 254 -10.45 -15.08 1.94
CA ASP A 254 -9.51 -15.72 2.86
C ASP A 254 -8.16 -16.08 2.21
N GLY A 255 -8.11 -16.21 0.90
CA GLY A 255 -6.90 -16.57 0.15
C GLY A 255 -7.12 -16.54 -1.35
N ARG A 256 -6.05 -16.85 -2.11
CA ARG A 256 -6.07 -16.78 -3.59
C ARG A 256 -7.14 -17.68 -4.21
N ASP A 257 -7.18 -18.96 -3.82
CA ASP A 257 -8.11 -19.92 -4.45
C ASP A 257 -9.57 -19.60 -4.10
N SER A 258 -9.84 -19.13 -2.87
CA SER A 258 -11.17 -18.65 -2.50
C SER A 258 -11.53 -17.36 -3.26
N ALA A 259 -10.56 -16.48 -3.50
CA ALA A 259 -10.74 -15.28 -4.29
C ALA A 259 -11.18 -15.61 -5.72
N LEU A 260 -10.49 -16.53 -6.39
CA LEU A 260 -10.81 -16.95 -7.76
C LEU A 260 -12.20 -17.57 -7.86
N ARG A 261 -12.57 -18.46 -6.91
CA ARG A 261 -13.93 -19.03 -6.85
C ARG A 261 -15.01 -17.96 -6.66
N LEU A 262 -14.77 -17.01 -5.76
CA LEU A 262 -15.72 -15.91 -5.52
C LEU A 262 -15.82 -14.96 -6.73
N MET A 263 -14.73 -14.71 -7.44
CA MET A 263 -14.75 -13.92 -8.67
C MET A 263 -15.66 -14.56 -9.72
N ASP A 264 -15.54 -15.86 -9.94
CA ASP A 264 -16.39 -16.61 -10.85
C ASP A 264 -17.85 -16.63 -10.38
N GLU A 265 -18.08 -16.95 -9.11
CA GLU A 265 -19.41 -17.02 -8.51
C GLU A 265 -20.21 -15.71 -8.66
N TYR A 266 -19.56 -14.57 -8.42
CA TYR A 266 -20.25 -13.25 -8.45
C TYR A 266 -20.05 -12.49 -9.76
N GLY A 267 -19.25 -12.98 -10.68
CA GLY A 267 -18.97 -12.36 -11.97
C GLY A 267 -18.23 -11.02 -11.84
N VAL A 268 -17.37 -10.89 -10.81
CA VAL A 268 -16.51 -9.72 -10.60
C VAL A 268 -15.15 -9.94 -11.25
N ASP A 269 -14.46 -8.84 -11.56
CA ASP A 269 -13.19 -8.88 -12.31
C ASP A 269 -11.98 -9.15 -11.43
N GLY A 270 -12.05 -8.88 -10.14
CA GLY A 270 -10.96 -9.07 -9.20
C GLY A 270 -11.41 -9.23 -7.75
N ALA A 271 -10.49 -9.64 -6.87
CA ALA A 271 -10.75 -9.79 -5.45
C ALA A 271 -9.64 -9.20 -4.60
N MET A 272 -10.04 -8.51 -3.53
CA MET A 272 -9.16 -7.78 -2.62
C MET A 272 -9.16 -8.43 -1.23
N ILE A 273 -7.99 -8.84 -0.75
CA ILE A 273 -7.78 -9.50 0.54
C ILE A 273 -7.28 -8.48 1.57
N ALA A 274 -7.90 -8.45 2.74
CA ALA A 274 -7.51 -7.58 3.87
C ALA A 274 -7.12 -8.39 5.10
N THR A 275 -8.10 -8.81 5.91
CA THR A 275 -7.88 -9.43 7.22
C THR A 275 -7.06 -10.72 7.15
N ALA A 276 -7.24 -11.54 6.11
CA ALA A 276 -6.44 -12.75 5.93
C ALA A 276 -4.97 -12.40 5.68
N ALA A 277 -4.70 -11.39 4.84
CA ALA A 277 -3.35 -10.92 4.55
C ALA A 277 -2.67 -10.26 5.76
N GLU A 278 -3.42 -9.55 6.62
CA GLU A 278 -2.90 -9.00 7.88
C GLU A 278 -2.46 -10.11 8.84
N LYS A 279 -3.20 -11.21 8.88
CA LYS A 279 -2.88 -12.38 9.73
C LYS A 279 -1.80 -13.27 9.13
N ASN A 280 -1.78 -13.41 7.81
CA ASN A 280 -0.82 -14.25 7.11
C ASN A 280 -0.67 -13.82 5.64
N GLY A 281 0.43 -13.14 5.34
CA GLY A 281 0.72 -12.63 3.99
C GLY A 281 0.84 -13.72 2.91
N SER A 282 1.03 -14.99 3.29
CA SER A 282 1.08 -16.09 2.32
C SER A 282 -0.31 -16.52 1.78
N CYS A 283 -1.39 -15.87 2.20
CA CYS A 283 -2.73 -16.11 1.67
C CYS A 283 -2.85 -15.83 0.15
N PHE A 284 -1.88 -15.14 -0.44
CA PHE A 284 -1.81 -14.92 -1.90
C PHE A 284 -1.19 -16.08 -2.67
N ARG A 285 -0.54 -17.05 -1.99
CA ARG A 285 0.03 -18.24 -2.62
C ARG A 285 -1.08 -19.26 -2.85
N ALA A 286 -1.18 -19.76 -4.09
CA ALA A 286 -2.15 -20.80 -4.45
C ALA A 286 -1.87 -22.11 -3.69
N GLU A 287 -2.89 -22.92 -3.45
CA GLU A 287 -2.72 -24.25 -2.85
C GLU A 287 -1.79 -25.13 -3.67
N ALA A 288 -1.87 -25.05 -5.01
CA ALA A 288 -0.99 -25.75 -5.93
C ALA A 288 0.50 -25.39 -5.77
N ASP A 289 0.79 -24.19 -5.30
CA ASP A 289 2.14 -23.66 -5.08
C ASP A 289 2.61 -23.82 -3.62
N GLY A 290 1.89 -24.59 -2.82
CA GLY A 290 2.19 -24.88 -1.41
C GLY A 290 1.26 -24.21 -0.39
N GLY A 291 0.27 -23.42 -0.82
CA GLY A 291 -0.77 -22.85 0.04
C GLY A 291 -0.25 -21.96 1.19
N LEU A 292 -0.97 -21.95 2.31
CA LEU A 292 -0.61 -21.13 3.47
C LEU A 292 0.69 -21.62 4.15
N ALA A 293 1.66 -20.72 4.27
CA ALA A 293 2.86 -20.95 5.07
C ALA A 293 2.58 -20.81 6.58
N GLY A 294 3.41 -21.47 7.39
CA GLY A 294 3.37 -21.31 8.82
C GLY A 294 3.75 -19.87 9.25
N TRP A 295 3.17 -19.40 10.35
CA TRP A 295 3.44 -18.05 10.84
C TRP A 295 4.93 -17.75 11.09
N ARG A 296 5.74 -18.77 11.44
CA ARG A 296 7.20 -18.60 11.64
C ARG A 296 7.91 -18.21 10.34
N GLU A 297 7.64 -18.94 9.26
CA GLU A 297 8.15 -18.61 7.92
C GLU A 297 7.72 -17.19 7.52
N VAL A 298 6.43 -16.89 7.64
CA VAL A 298 5.88 -15.58 7.23
C VAL A 298 6.48 -14.43 8.04
N THR A 299 6.67 -14.60 9.36
CA THR A 299 7.31 -13.56 10.19
C THR A 299 8.79 -13.41 9.89
N GLU A 300 9.50 -14.48 9.52
CA GLU A 300 10.90 -14.43 9.12
C GLU A 300 11.07 -13.64 7.80
N VAL A 301 10.28 -14.00 6.78
CA VAL A 301 10.26 -13.27 5.49
C VAL A 301 9.91 -11.80 5.71
N HIS A 302 8.86 -11.51 6.52
CA HIS A 302 8.49 -10.13 6.83
C HIS A 302 9.61 -9.37 7.54
N THR A 303 10.30 -9.99 8.51
CA THR A 303 11.43 -9.38 9.22
C THR A 303 12.56 -9.03 8.25
N LYS A 304 12.90 -9.96 7.36
CA LYS A 304 13.92 -9.75 6.32
C LYS A 304 13.56 -8.55 5.44
N LEU A 305 12.35 -8.52 4.90
CA LEU A 305 11.87 -7.41 4.06
C LEU A 305 11.84 -6.08 4.81
N ALA A 306 11.41 -6.09 6.09
CA ALA A 306 11.37 -4.90 6.92
C ALA A 306 12.77 -4.31 7.16
N MET A 307 13.77 -5.16 7.40
CA MET A 307 15.15 -4.74 7.55
C MET A 307 15.78 -4.24 6.24
N GLU A 308 15.45 -4.87 5.11
CA GLU A 308 15.92 -4.45 3.79
C GLU A 308 15.50 -3.00 3.47
N VAL A 309 14.29 -2.63 3.82
CA VAL A 309 13.75 -1.30 3.54
C VAL A 309 13.90 -0.31 4.71
N GLY A 310 14.63 -0.67 5.75
CA GLY A 310 14.83 0.20 6.92
C GLY A 310 13.52 0.61 7.62
N ASN A 311 12.55 -0.30 7.70
CA ASN A 311 11.23 0.01 8.26
C ASN A 311 11.32 0.38 9.74
N LYS A 312 10.44 1.30 10.18
CA LYS A 312 10.34 1.67 11.59
C LYS A 312 10.03 0.45 12.44
N PHE A 313 10.89 0.12 13.41
CA PHE A 313 10.77 -1.06 14.26
C PHE A 313 9.37 -1.21 14.90
N GLY A 314 8.80 -0.10 15.38
CA GLY A 314 7.46 -0.11 15.98
C GLY A 314 6.35 -0.56 15.02
N ASN A 315 6.47 -0.28 13.73
CA ASN A 315 5.53 -0.75 12.72
C ASN A 315 5.72 -2.25 12.45
N THR A 316 6.98 -2.71 12.24
CA THR A 316 7.29 -4.13 12.07
C THR A 316 6.76 -4.96 13.24
N LYS A 317 7.02 -4.52 14.47
CA LYS A 317 6.51 -5.19 15.68
C LYS A 317 4.99 -5.25 15.72
N TYR A 318 4.31 -4.15 15.37
CA TYR A 318 2.85 -4.11 15.30
C TYR A 318 2.30 -5.14 14.31
N THR A 319 2.85 -5.18 13.10
CA THR A 319 2.38 -6.09 12.04
C THR A 319 2.61 -7.54 12.42
N GLN A 320 3.78 -7.88 12.96
CA GLN A 320 4.06 -9.26 13.40
C GLN A 320 3.19 -9.72 14.58
N ASN A 321 2.79 -8.80 15.43
CA ASN A 321 1.85 -9.09 16.51
C ASN A 321 0.46 -9.51 15.98
N GLN A 322 0.08 -9.12 14.75
CA GLN A 322 -1.14 -9.59 14.10
C GLN A 322 -0.96 -10.98 13.46
N MET A 323 0.27 -11.35 13.08
CA MET A 323 0.59 -12.61 12.39
C MET A 323 0.77 -13.80 13.35
N ILE A 324 1.17 -13.56 14.60
CA ILE A 324 1.43 -14.62 15.58
C ILE A 324 0.11 -15.08 16.21
N PRO A 325 -0.32 -16.33 16.02
CA PRO A 325 -1.59 -16.80 16.53
C PRO A 325 -1.57 -17.05 18.03
N GLY A 326 -2.62 -16.65 18.72
CA GLY A 326 -2.88 -16.96 20.13
C GLY A 326 -2.00 -16.18 21.13
N LYS A 327 -2.18 -16.50 22.44
CA LYS A 327 -1.38 -15.94 23.53
C LYS A 327 -0.19 -16.86 23.82
N ARG A 328 0.84 -16.80 22.98
CA ARG A 328 2.05 -17.61 23.13
C ARG A 328 3.11 -16.84 23.91
N GLU A 329 4.02 -17.57 24.56
CA GLU A 329 5.20 -16.97 25.19
C GLU A 329 6.00 -16.10 24.20
N THR A 330 6.19 -16.60 22.98
CA THR A 330 6.81 -15.87 21.87
C THR A 330 6.19 -14.48 21.65
N LEU A 331 4.86 -14.35 21.73
CA LEU A 331 4.17 -13.08 21.59
C LEU A 331 4.52 -12.10 22.71
N GLN A 332 4.65 -12.61 23.96
CA GLN A 332 5.04 -11.78 25.11
C GLN A 332 6.49 -11.29 24.97
N LEU A 333 7.39 -12.13 24.46
CA LEU A 333 8.77 -11.73 24.18
C LEU A 333 8.82 -10.68 23.06
N LEU A 334 8.05 -10.86 21.99
CA LEU A 334 7.92 -9.87 20.91
C LEU A 334 7.42 -8.52 21.45
N ILE A 335 6.39 -8.51 22.30
CA ILE A 335 5.84 -7.28 22.88
C ILE A 335 6.92 -6.52 23.69
N LYS A 336 7.84 -7.22 24.35
CA LYS A 336 8.94 -6.61 25.11
C LYS A 336 10.09 -6.13 24.22
N ALA A 337 10.26 -6.68 23.02
CA ALA A 337 11.35 -6.33 22.12
C ALA A 337 11.34 -4.84 21.75
N LYS A 338 12.51 -4.22 21.69
CA LYS A 338 12.73 -2.79 21.38
C LYS A 338 13.63 -2.58 20.18
N SER A 339 14.13 -3.65 19.56
CA SER A 339 15.04 -3.64 18.43
C SER A 339 14.82 -4.87 17.55
N TYR A 340 15.31 -4.83 16.32
CA TYR A 340 15.29 -5.96 15.41
C TYR A 340 16.08 -7.15 15.93
N THR A 341 17.22 -6.91 16.60
CA THR A 341 18.00 -7.96 17.24
C THR A 341 17.19 -8.70 18.31
N GLN A 342 16.47 -7.96 19.15
CA GLN A 342 15.61 -8.57 20.17
C GLN A 342 14.40 -9.28 19.55
N LEU A 343 13.83 -8.74 18.49
CA LEU A 343 12.76 -9.37 17.74
C LEU A 343 13.21 -10.70 17.14
N CYS A 344 14.37 -10.75 16.48
CA CYS A 344 14.92 -11.97 15.90
C CYS A 344 15.15 -13.05 16.98
N ARG A 345 15.73 -12.68 18.13
CA ARG A 345 15.90 -13.61 19.26
C ARG A 345 14.55 -14.12 19.79
N ALA A 346 13.57 -13.24 19.93
CA ALA A 346 12.23 -13.61 20.42
C ALA A 346 11.50 -14.58 19.49
N LEU A 347 11.72 -14.49 18.18
CA LEU A 347 11.05 -15.30 17.16
C LEU A 347 11.87 -16.53 16.71
N GLY A 348 13.15 -16.64 17.14
CA GLY A 348 14.06 -17.71 16.70
C GLY A 348 14.56 -17.53 15.27
N HIS A 349 14.67 -16.28 14.79
CA HIS A 349 15.20 -15.95 13.45
C HIS A 349 16.72 -15.76 13.51
N ASP A 350 17.44 -16.80 13.92
CA ASP A 350 18.89 -16.72 14.22
C ASP A 350 19.72 -16.35 13.00
N ALA A 351 19.32 -16.83 11.82
CA ALA A 351 19.97 -16.49 10.53
C ALA A 351 19.92 -14.98 10.21
N LEU A 352 19.02 -14.23 10.80
CA LEU A 352 18.85 -12.80 10.59
C LEU A 352 19.56 -11.91 11.63
N LEU A 353 20.19 -12.48 12.66
CA LEU A 353 20.76 -11.72 13.79
C LEU A 353 21.86 -10.72 13.39
N GLU A 354 22.73 -11.07 12.45
CA GLU A 354 23.77 -10.15 11.98
C GLU A 354 23.11 -8.94 11.27
N LYS A 355 22.20 -9.22 10.34
CA LYS A 355 21.45 -8.17 9.63
C LYS A 355 20.61 -7.31 10.58
N ALA A 356 20.04 -7.91 11.63
CA ALA A 356 19.28 -7.20 12.63
C ALA A 356 20.12 -6.19 13.42
N ARG A 357 21.37 -6.54 13.78
CA ARG A 357 22.29 -5.62 14.43
C ARG A 357 22.67 -4.44 13.53
N GLU A 358 22.96 -4.71 12.26
CA GLU A 358 23.25 -3.65 11.27
C GLU A 358 22.06 -2.71 11.11
N THR A 359 20.83 -3.26 11.04
CA THR A 359 19.60 -2.49 10.90
C THR A 359 19.32 -1.67 12.16
N ASP A 360 19.54 -2.23 13.35
CA ASP A 360 19.39 -1.49 14.61
C ASP A 360 20.33 -0.28 14.65
N LEU A 361 21.58 -0.43 14.23
CA LEU A 361 22.54 0.67 14.14
C LEU A 361 22.08 1.73 13.11
N TYR A 362 21.61 1.29 11.95
CA TYR A 362 21.07 2.19 10.92
C TYR A 362 19.88 3.03 11.42
N LEU A 363 19.02 2.43 12.23
CA LEU A 363 17.81 3.06 12.77
C LEU A 363 18.03 3.76 14.12
N ASP A 364 19.26 3.91 14.60
CA ASP A 364 19.57 4.47 15.93
C ASP A 364 18.93 3.67 17.09
N LEU A 365 18.74 2.35 16.94
CA LEU A 365 18.22 1.46 17.96
C LEU A 365 19.35 0.79 18.73
N SER A 366 19.11 0.46 20.00
CA SER A 366 20.06 -0.34 20.79
C SER A 366 19.77 -1.84 20.62
N PRO A 367 20.69 -2.64 20.09
CA PRO A 367 20.52 -4.09 19.91
C PRO A 367 20.15 -4.82 21.20
N ASP A 368 20.70 -4.39 22.34
CA ASP A 368 20.48 -5.01 23.64
C ASP A 368 19.33 -4.37 24.43
N GLY A 369 18.67 -3.35 23.86
CA GLY A 369 17.47 -2.71 24.44
C GLY A 369 17.76 -1.81 25.64
N GLU A 370 19.01 -1.57 25.98
CA GLU A 370 19.39 -0.56 26.95
C GLU A 370 19.01 0.83 26.40
N LYS A 371 18.28 1.61 27.19
CA LYS A 371 18.06 3.01 26.85
C LYS A 371 19.42 3.70 26.85
N VAL A 372 20.00 3.96 25.68
CA VAL A 372 21.11 4.90 25.57
C VAL A 372 20.57 6.21 26.16
N SER A 373 21.01 6.54 27.37
CA SER A 373 20.51 7.74 28.06
C SER A 373 20.81 8.94 27.18
N LYS A 374 19.91 9.94 27.18
CA LYS A 374 20.13 11.21 26.44
C LYS A 374 21.49 11.84 26.80
N LYS A 375 21.99 11.57 28.01
CA LYS A 375 23.29 11.99 28.51
C LYS A 375 24.46 11.22 27.86
N ALA A 376 24.29 9.91 27.60
CA ALA A 376 25.28 9.11 26.89
C ALA A 376 25.35 9.45 25.38
N LYS A 377 24.19 9.71 24.73
CA LYS A 377 24.14 10.22 23.35
C LYS A 377 24.81 11.59 23.23
N LYS A 378 24.57 12.50 24.18
CA LYS A 378 25.20 13.83 24.20
C LYS A 378 26.72 13.74 24.41
N ARG A 379 27.21 12.80 25.24
CA ARG A 379 28.65 12.54 25.44
C ARG A 379 29.29 11.92 24.20
N ALA A 380 28.63 10.93 23.57
CA ALA A 380 29.14 10.31 22.35
C ALA A 380 29.20 11.30 21.17
N ASN A 381 28.20 12.17 21.03
CA ASN A 381 28.22 13.21 20.02
C ASN A 381 29.26 14.30 20.32
N ALA A 382 29.45 14.68 21.60
CA ALA A 382 30.48 15.63 21.98
C ALA A 382 31.90 15.07 21.78
N SER A 383 32.11 13.77 22.04
CA SER A 383 33.36 13.06 21.79
C SER A 383 33.66 12.93 20.27
N ALA A 384 32.63 12.68 19.45
CA ALA A 384 32.75 12.62 18.00
C ALA A 384 33.07 14.01 17.38
N LEU A 385 32.47 15.08 17.92
CA LEU A 385 32.80 16.46 17.53
C LEU A 385 34.23 16.86 17.96
N ALA A 386 34.66 16.45 19.15
CA ALA A 386 36.03 16.72 19.65
C ALA A 386 37.12 15.92 18.91
N ALA A 387 36.75 14.81 18.27
CA ALA A 387 37.63 13.97 17.46
C ALA A 387 37.69 14.38 15.96
N GLY A 388 37.13 15.54 15.58
CA GLY A 388 37.13 16.02 14.19
C GLY A 388 36.32 15.19 13.20
N GLY A 389 35.43 14.32 13.70
CA GLY A 389 34.54 13.47 12.89
C GLY A 389 33.27 14.18 12.47
N ASN A 390 33.04 14.20 11.18
CA ASN A 390 31.90 14.83 10.54
C ASN A 390 30.57 14.10 10.85
N THR A 391 29.47 14.84 10.78
CA THR A 391 28.10 14.46 11.18
C THR A 391 27.53 13.24 10.42
N GLY A 392 26.34 12.78 10.77
CA GLY A 392 25.59 11.60 10.30
C GLY A 392 25.78 11.16 8.84
N GLN A 393 26.23 12.05 7.95
CA GLN A 393 26.55 11.74 6.55
C GLN A 393 27.77 10.82 6.42
N ASP A 394 28.77 10.93 7.32
CA ASP A 394 29.97 10.07 7.26
C ASP A 394 29.69 8.65 7.77
N ARG A 395 28.72 8.49 8.69
CA ARG A 395 28.27 7.16 9.12
C ARG A 395 27.51 6.43 8.01
N VAL A 396 26.71 7.16 7.23
CA VAL A 396 26.05 6.64 6.02
C VAL A 396 27.10 6.27 4.97
N ASN A 397 28.11 7.12 4.74
CA ASN A 397 29.19 6.86 3.79
C ASN A 397 30.10 5.70 4.23
N GLN A 398 30.31 5.49 5.52
CA GLN A 398 31.09 4.39 6.05
C GLN A 398 30.30 3.07 5.99
N ALA A 399 28.98 3.07 6.26
CA ALA A 399 28.09 1.93 6.06
C ALA A 399 28.04 1.54 4.56
N VAL A 400 27.91 2.52 3.67
CA VAL A 400 27.94 2.32 2.21
C VAL A 400 29.28 1.76 1.75
N LYS A 401 30.42 2.23 2.26
CA LYS A 401 31.74 1.68 1.95
C LYS A 401 31.89 0.24 2.42
N THR A 402 31.39 -0.10 3.58
CA THR A 402 31.44 -1.47 4.12
C THR A 402 30.56 -2.44 3.33
N MET A 403 29.40 -1.97 2.85
CA MET A 403 28.51 -2.75 1.98
C MET A 403 29.08 -2.94 0.56
N SER A 404 29.75 -1.91 0.00
CA SER A 404 30.40 -1.95 -1.32
C SER A 404 31.65 -2.86 -1.33
N ALA A 405 32.37 -2.97 -0.23
CA ALA A 405 33.55 -3.83 -0.10
C ALA A 405 33.20 -5.34 -0.02
N ARG A 406 31.95 -5.71 0.19
CA ARG A 406 31.48 -7.10 0.30
C ARG A 406 30.72 -7.63 -0.92
N GLY A 407 31.04 -7.15 -2.12
CA GLY A 407 30.77 -7.89 -3.36
C GLY A 407 29.35 -7.74 -3.96
N VAL A 408 28.82 -6.53 -4.04
CA VAL A 408 27.72 -6.25 -4.97
C VAL A 408 28.30 -5.65 -6.25
N GLN A 409 28.33 -6.42 -7.34
CA GLN A 409 28.72 -5.91 -8.67
C GLN A 409 27.79 -4.76 -9.07
N LYS A 410 28.37 -3.66 -9.54
CA LYS A 410 27.66 -2.54 -10.15
C LYS A 410 26.85 -3.04 -11.35
N PRO A 411 25.59 -2.60 -11.53
CA PRO A 411 24.91 -2.76 -12.80
C PRO A 411 25.66 -1.97 -13.89
N ALA A 412 25.83 -2.57 -15.07
CA ALA A 412 26.46 -1.96 -16.22
C ALA A 412 25.70 -0.68 -16.63
N GLU A 413 26.47 0.37 -16.94
CA GLU A 413 25.96 1.60 -17.53
C GLU A 413 25.30 1.30 -18.89
N LEU A 414 24.03 1.70 -19.05
CA LEU A 414 23.36 1.70 -20.35
C LEU A 414 23.94 2.83 -21.22
N PRO A 415 24.24 2.58 -22.50
CA PRO A 415 24.79 3.60 -23.37
C PRO A 415 23.75 4.71 -23.67
N GLN A 416 24.19 5.95 -23.57
CA GLN A 416 23.43 7.13 -23.98
C GLN A 416 23.21 7.08 -25.48
N ALA A 417 21.95 6.94 -25.92
CA ALA A 417 21.58 7.12 -27.32
C ALA A 417 21.58 8.61 -27.65
N ALA A 418 22.45 9.01 -28.56
CA ALA A 418 22.48 10.35 -29.16
C ALA A 418 21.19 10.57 -29.98
N VAL A 419 20.40 11.56 -29.61
CA VAL A 419 19.26 12.04 -30.41
C VAL A 419 19.81 13.03 -31.42
N ALA A 420 19.91 12.61 -32.70
CA ALA A 420 20.08 13.51 -33.84
C ALA A 420 18.73 14.08 -34.24
N LEU A 421 18.61 15.40 -34.28
CA LEU A 421 17.50 16.12 -34.86
C LEU A 421 17.68 16.15 -36.40
N PRO A 422 16.64 15.91 -37.18
CA PRO A 422 16.68 16.19 -38.62
C PRO A 422 16.40 17.68 -38.91
N THR A 423 17.14 18.24 -39.81
CA THR A 423 16.97 19.54 -40.44
C THR A 423 15.68 19.62 -41.28
#